data_a491b8c27ca0d9b0150fc3f6e5d3a913
#
_entry.id   a491b8c27ca0d9b0150fc3f6e5d3a913
#
_cell.length_a   1.000
_cell.length_b   1.000
_cell.length_c   1.000
_cell.angle_alpha   90.00
_cell.angle_beta   90.00
_cell.angle_gamma   90.00
#
_symmetry.space_group_name_H-M   'P 1'
#
loop_
_entity.id
_entity.type
_entity.pdbx_description
1 polymer ?
#
loop_
_entity_poly.entity_id
_entity_poly.type
_entity_poly.pdbx_seq_one_letter_code
_entity_poly.pdbx_strand_id
1 'polypeptide(L)'
;MIKEFLGCHFCQEFSLFATKSPRHGNFVVVLPRYDENRTPARKGKTLTEDAFEHSAAKMRDNGMTDMAIAQFKRLYEVWRSEEASTWIREDDVEPLVGVPSFHDVYETINHDKAVDAFAKTAFLKLNGGLGTSMGLDCAKSLLPVRRHKARQMRFIDIIIGQVLTARTRLGVELPLTLMNSFRTSNDTMKVLRANKKFHQEDIPLEIVQHQEPKIGAETGLPVSFPANPELEWCPPGHGDLFSTIWESGLLDVLEEKGFKYLFISNSDNLGARPSRT
;
A
#
# COMPACT_ATOMS: atom_id res chain seq x y z
N MET A 1 13.95 -17.63 -19.00
CA MET A 1 14.74 -17.75 -17.77
C MET A 1 14.61 -16.53 -16.83
N ILE A 2 13.58 -15.69 -17.00
CA ILE A 2 13.29 -14.53 -16.12
C ILE A 2 11.93 -14.68 -15.42
N LYS A 3 11.16 -15.73 -15.73
CA LYS A 3 9.79 -15.92 -15.18
C LYS A 3 9.71 -16.60 -13.80
N GLU A 4 10.81 -17.07 -13.26
CA GLU A 4 10.81 -17.86 -12.01
C GLU A 4 11.24 -17.08 -10.76
N PHE A 5 11.56 -15.79 -10.87
CA PHE A 5 12.09 -14.99 -9.75
C PHE A 5 11.10 -14.00 -9.12
N LEU A 6 9.84 -14.01 -9.51
CA LEU A 6 8.83 -13.15 -8.87
C LEU A 6 8.06 -13.95 -7.82
N GLY A 7 8.71 -14.18 -6.68
CA GLY A 7 8.15 -14.89 -5.54
C GLY A 7 7.15 -14.10 -4.69
N CYS A 8 6.29 -13.33 -5.32
CA CYS A 8 5.07 -12.87 -4.68
C CYS A 8 3.88 -13.51 -5.41
N HIS A 9 3.43 -14.66 -4.94
CA HIS A 9 2.29 -15.39 -5.50
C HIS A 9 1.00 -14.56 -5.57
N PHE A 10 0.94 -13.45 -4.84
CA PHE A 10 -0.23 -12.57 -4.81
C PHE A 10 -0.35 -11.65 -6.03
N CYS A 11 0.71 -11.47 -6.82
CA CYS A 11 0.70 -10.59 -8.01
C CYS A 11 0.59 -11.33 -9.35
N GLN A 12 0.72 -12.64 -9.40
CA GLN A 12 0.80 -13.40 -10.67
C GLN A 12 -0.52 -14.02 -11.13
N GLU A 13 -1.55 -14.13 -10.30
CA GLU A 13 -2.79 -14.82 -10.67
C GLU A 13 -3.98 -13.95 -11.04
N PHE A 14 -3.86 -12.62 -10.95
CA PHE A 14 -4.93 -11.73 -11.41
C PHE A 14 -4.61 -11.08 -12.77
N SER A 15 -4.39 -11.91 -13.79
CA SER A 15 -4.62 -11.48 -15.19
C SER A 15 -6.12 -11.43 -15.43
N LEU A 16 -6.75 -10.35 -15.02
CA LEU A 16 -8.13 -10.02 -15.33
C LEU A 16 -8.23 -9.73 -16.85
N PHE A 17 -8.63 -10.70 -17.62
CA PHE A 17 -9.05 -10.49 -18.99
C PHE A 17 -10.50 -9.95 -18.98
N ALA A 18 -10.64 -8.64 -19.11
CA ALA A 18 -11.94 -8.03 -19.34
C ALA A 18 -12.27 -8.18 -20.83
N THR A 19 -13.21 -9.06 -21.18
CA THR A 19 -13.78 -9.14 -22.52
C THR A 19 -15.11 -8.40 -22.56
N LYS A 20 -15.31 -7.57 -23.59
CA LYS A 20 -16.57 -6.85 -23.80
C LYS A 20 -17.65 -7.83 -24.26
N SER A 21 -18.71 -7.96 -23.50
CA SER A 21 -19.86 -8.79 -23.90
C SER A 21 -20.52 -8.22 -25.15
N PRO A 22 -20.77 -9.04 -26.21
CA PRO A 22 -21.37 -8.55 -27.45
C PRO A 22 -22.81 -8.09 -27.32
N ARG A 23 -23.53 -8.41 -26.24
CA ARG A 23 -24.97 -8.19 -26.11
C ARG A 23 -25.43 -7.10 -25.19
N HIS A 24 -24.62 -6.64 -24.21
CA HIS A 24 -25.14 -5.71 -23.18
C HIS A 24 -24.16 -4.59 -22.78
N GLY A 25 -23.04 -4.38 -23.45
CA GLY A 25 -22.12 -3.29 -23.16
C GLY A 25 -21.41 -3.34 -21.79
N ASN A 26 -21.74 -4.30 -20.94
CA ASN A 26 -21.15 -4.47 -19.63
C ASN A 26 -19.89 -5.31 -19.69
N PHE A 27 -18.90 -4.95 -18.90
CA PHE A 27 -17.70 -5.77 -18.75
C PHE A 27 -18.06 -7.02 -17.93
N VAL A 28 -17.85 -8.19 -18.51
CA VAL A 28 -17.91 -9.47 -17.80
C VAL A 28 -16.48 -9.80 -17.38
N VAL A 29 -16.23 -9.82 -16.09
CA VAL A 29 -14.98 -10.34 -15.55
C VAL A 29 -15.04 -11.86 -15.63
N VAL A 30 -14.31 -12.44 -16.57
CA VAL A 30 -14.14 -13.89 -16.67
C VAL A 30 -13.01 -14.27 -15.73
N LEU A 31 -13.35 -14.78 -14.56
CA LEU A 31 -12.36 -15.45 -13.72
C LEU A 31 -11.97 -16.76 -14.39
N PRO A 32 -10.68 -17.11 -14.46
CA PRO A 32 -10.27 -18.43 -14.94
C PRO A 32 -10.99 -19.49 -14.08
N ARG A 33 -11.58 -20.49 -14.73
CA ARG A 33 -12.17 -21.61 -14.02
C ARG A 33 -11.09 -22.27 -13.16
N TYR A 34 -11.35 -22.30 -11.86
CA TYR A 34 -10.52 -23.02 -10.91
C TYR A 34 -10.53 -24.51 -11.24
N ASP A 35 -9.37 -25.09 -11.46
CA ASP A 35 -9.21 -26.53 -11.56
C ASP A 35 -9.02 -27.08 -10.14
N GLU A 36 -10.09 -27.67 -9.60
CA GLU A 36 -10.11 -28.28 -8.24
C GLU A 36 -9.03 -29.35 -8.04
N ASN A 37 -8.49 -29.91 -9.15
CA ASN A 37 -7.43 -30.90 -9.11
C ASN A 37 -6.01 -30.29 -9.16
N ARG A 38 -5.91 -28.98 -9.30
CA ARG A 38 -4.64 -28.27 -9.25
C ARG A 38 -4.29 -27.82 -7.83
N THR A 39 -4.27 -28.75 -6.89
CA THR A 39 -3.45 -28.55 -5.70
C THR A 39 -2.01 -28.53 -6.19
N PRO A 40 -1.27 -27.42 -6.10
CA PRO A 40 0.15 -27.48 -6.36
C PRO A 40 0.71 -28.52 -5.36
N ALA A 41 1.26 -29.60 -5.90
CA ALA A 41 1.98 -30.57 -5.07
C ALA A 41 3.09 -29.77 -4.38
N ARG A 42 2.84 -29.36 -3.14
CA ARG A 42 3.85 -28.72 -2.29
C ARG A 42 4.89 -29.79 -2.04
N LYS A 43 5.97 -29.76 -2.81
CA LYS A 43 7.18 -30.49 -2.45
C LYS A 43 7.51 -30.07 -1.03
N GLY A 44 7.65 -31.04 -0.13
CA GLY A 44 7.93 -30.77 1.28
C GLY A 44 9.07 -29.75 1.39
N LYS A 45 8.83 -28.69 2.13
CA LYS A 45 9.83 -27.63 2.36
C LYS A 45 11.02 -28.26 3.09
N THR A 46 12.20 -28.20 2.49
CA THR A 46 13.46 -28.55 3.18
C THR A 46 13.93 -27.29 3.90
N LEU A 47 13.12 -26.83 4.88
CA LEU A 47 13.43 -25.62 5.64
C LEU A 47 14.67 -25.89 6.53
N THR A 48 15.64 -25.01 6.43
CA THR A 48 16.81 -25.03 7.33
C THR A 48 16.34 -24.55 8.71
N GLU A 49 16.75 -25.23 9.79
CA GLU A 49 16.33 -24.86 11.16
C GLU A 49 16.62 -23.38 11.49
N ASP A 50 17.78 -22.89 11.05
CA ASP A 50 18.25 -21.52 11.30
C ASP A 50 17.89 -20.52 10.20
N ALA A 51 17.01 -20.89 9.25
CA ALA A 51 16.73 -20.03 8.08
C ALA A 51 16.20 -18.65 8.45
N PHE A 52 15.40 -18.53 9.52
CA PHE A 52 14.95 -17.24 10.03
C PHE A 52 16.12 -16.39 10.54
N GLU A 53 17.06 -16.97 11.26
CA GLU A 53 18.19 -16.23 11.84
C GLU A 53 19.08 -15.59 10.76
N HIS A 54 19.23 -16.23 9.60
CA HIS A 54 19.90 -15.65 8.44
C HIS A 54 19.14 -14.40 7.93
N SER A 55 17.82 -14.45 7.90
CA SER A 55 17.00 -13.30 7.52
C SER A 55 17.09 -12.19 8.55
N ALA A 56 17.02 -12.54 9.85
CA ALA A 56 17.14 -11.57 10.94
C ALA A 56 18.51 -10.88 10.95
N ALA A 57 19.60 -11.63 10.72
CA ALA A 57 20.94 -11.08 10.60
C ALA A 57 21.01 -10.10 9.42
N LYS A 58 20.52 -10.49 8.24
CA LYS A 58 20.46 -9.63 7.06
C LYS A 58 19.65 -8.35 7.30
N MET A 59 18.55 -8.42 8.05
CA MET A 59 17.75 -7.27 8.44
C MET A 59 18.49 -6.33 9.38
N ARG A 60 19.19 -6.86 10.39
CA ARG A 60 20.03 -6.07 11.31
C ARG A 60 21.17 -5.36 10.57
N ASP A 61 21.85 -6.07 9.68
CA ASP A 61 22.93 -5.52 8.86
C ASP A 61 22.44 -4.38 7.94
N ASN A 62 21.17 -4.43 7.53
CA ASN A 62 20.51 -3.38 6.74
C ASN A 62 19.86 -2.29 7.63
N GLY A 63 20.08 -2.29 8.94
CA GLY A 63 19.61 -1.26 9.86
C GLY A 63 18.13 -1.35 10.22
N MET A 64 17.49 -2.51 10.05
CA MET A 64 16.09 -2.69 10.45
C MET A 64 15.99 -2.81 11.98
N THR A 65 14.91 -2.27 12.52
CA THR A 65 14.63 -2.25 13.96
C THR A 65 14.24 -3.64 14.48
N ASP A 66 14.38 -3.85 15.78
CA ASP A 66 13.94 -5.09 16.42
C ASP A 66 12.43 -5.31 16.27
N MET A 67 11.64 -4.23 16.21
CA MET A 67 10.19 -4.31 15.95
C MET A 67 9.91 -4.84 14.55
N ALA A 68 10.59 -4.33 13.53
CA ALA A 68 10.45 -4.82 12.15
C ALA A 68 10.87 -6.29 12.02
N ILE A 69 11.95 -6.68 12.69
CA ILE A 69 12.43 -8.07 12.72
C ILE A 69 11.43 -8.99 13.43
N ALA A 70 10.85 -8.55 14.55
CA ALA A 70 9.84 -9.31 15.27
C ALA A 70 8.54 -9.48 14.45
N GLN A 71 8.13 -8.45 13.72
CA GLN A 71 6.99 -8.52 12.81
C GLN A 71 7.25 -9.51 11.67
N PHE A 72 8.42 -9.43 11.03
CA PHE A 72 8.82 -10.39 10.01
C PHE A 72 8.86 -11.83 10.56
N LYS A 73 9.40 -12.03 11.77
CA LYS A 73 9.41 -13.34 12.45
C LYS A 73 8.02 -13.95 12.55
N ARG A 74 7.06 -13.17 13.03
CA ARG A 74 5.66 -13.62 13.17
C ARG A 74 5.07 -14.07 11.83
N LEU A 75 5.29 -13.31 10.77
CA LEU A 75 4.80 -13.66 9.42
C LEU A 75 5.54 -14.86 8.84
N TYR A 76 6.84 -14.94 9.09
CA TYR A 76 7.67 -16.08 8.69
C TYR A 76 7.22 -17.39 9.36
N GLU A 77 6.90 -17.35 10.66
CA GLU A 77 6.40 -18.52 11.40
C GLU A 77 5.02 -18.97 10.87
N VAL A 78 4.10 -18.04 10.62
CA VAL A 78 2.81 -18.34 9.99
C VAL A 78 3.00 -18.97 8.61
N TRP A 79 3.89 -18.42 7.78
CA TRP A 79 4.21 -19.01 6.49
C TRP A 79 4.84 -20.40 6.60
N ARG A 80 5.69 -20.60 7.61
CA ARG A 80 6.38 -21.88 7.87
C ARG A 80 5.42 -22.95 8.36
N SER A 81 4.49 -22.63 9.23
CA SER A 81 3.53 -23.57 9.82
C SER A 81 2.50 -24.11 8.82
N GLU A 82 2.39 -23.50 7.65
CA GLU A 82 1.36 -23.81 6.63
C GLU A 82 -0.09 -23.65 7.13
N GLU A 83 -0.30 -23.07 8.31
CA GLU A 83 -1.62 -22.83 8.87
C GLU A 83 -2.40 -21.75 8.11
N ALA A 84 -1.69 -20.84 7.43
CA ALA A 84 -2.32 -19.83 6.61
C ALA A 84 -2.78 -20.42 5.28
N SER A 85 -4.04 -20.85 5.21
CA SER A 85 -4.69 -21.08 3.92
C SER A 85 -4.85 -19.73 3.21
N THR A 86 -4.26 -19.61 2.03
CA THR A 86 -4.48 -18.45 1.14
C THR A 86 -5.73 -18.63 0.29
N TRP A 87 -6.39 -19.76 0.42
CA TRP A 87 -7.59 -20.09 -0.36
C TRP A 87 -8.83 -19.73 0.43
N ILE A 88 -9.66 -18.89 -0.14
CA ILE A 88 -11.03 -18.61 0.32
C ILE A 88 -11.96 -19.43 -0.56
N ARG A 89 -12.72 -20.32 0.02
CA ARG A 89 -13.71 -21.13 -0.70
C ARG A 89 -14.96 -20.28 -0.93
N GLU A 90 -15.71 -20.59 -1.97
CA GLU A 90 -16.96 -19.88 -2.26
C GLU A 90 -17.95 -20.01 -1.09
N ASP A 91 -17.97 -21.17 -0.44
CA ASP A 91 -18.80 -21.44 0.74
C ASP A 91 -18.39 -20.65 2.00
N ASP A 92 -17.17 -20.08 2.01
CA ASP A 92 -16.65 -19.26 3.12
C ASP A 92 -17.04 -17.78 2.95
N VAL A 93 -17.71 -17.42 1.85
CA VAL A 93 -18.08 -16.04 1.52
C VAL A 93 -19.57 -15.84 1.69
N GLU A 94 -19.94 -14.98 2.63
CA GLU A 94 -21.33 -14.58 2.83
C GLU A 94 -21.58 -13.16 2.31
N PRO A 95 -22.68 -12.89 1.60
CA PRO A 95 -23.07 -11.55 1.22
C PRO A 95 -23.29 -10.67 2.44
N LEU A 96 -22.66 -9.50 2.46
CA LEU A 96 -22.89 -8.52 3.51
C LEU A 96 -24.29 -7.91 3.34
N VAL A 97 -25.17 -8.12 4.31
CA VAL A 97 -26.56 -7.62 4.32
C VAL A 97 -26.74 -6.53 5.38
N GLY A 98 -27.72 -5.64 5.17
CA GLY A 98 -28.05 -4.61 6.15
C GLY A 98 -27.05 -3.46 6.25
N VAL A 99 -26.21 -3.29 5.23
CA VAL A 99 -25.28 -2.15 5.15
C VAL A 99 -26.09 -0.89 4.84
N PRO A 100 -26.00 0.18 5.66
CA PRO A 100 -26.67 1.43 5.37
C PRO A 100 -26.13 2.02 4.05
N SER A 101 -27.03 2.57 3.25
CA SER A 101 -26.62 3.26 2.03
C SER A 101 -25.86 4.56 2.35
N PHE A 102 -25.07 5.03 1.41
CA PHE A 102 -24.40 6.34 1.56
C PHE A 102 -25.43 7.46 1.81
N HIS A 103 -26.60 7.40 1.18
CA HIS A 103 -27.68 8.38 1.38
C HIS A 103 -28.19 8.39 2.82
N ASP A 104 -28.40 7.22 3.41
CA ASP A 104 -28.92 7.10 4.78
C ASP A 104 -27.93 7.71 5.79
N VAL A 105 -26.62 7.48 5.56
CA VAL A 105 -25.56 8.05 6.40
C VAL A 105 -25.42 9.55 6.16
N TYR A 106 -25.51 9.99 4.90
CA TYR A 106 -25.33 11.38 4.50
C TYR A 106 -26.33 12.33 5.17
N GLU A 107 -27.60 11.95 5.26
CA GLU A 107 -28.66 12.76 5.86
C GLU A 107 -28.44 12.98 7.37
N THR A 108 -27.64 12.15 8.02
CA THR A 108 -27.33 12.26 9.46
C THR A 108 -26.12 13.16 9.77
N ILE A 109 -25.39 13.63 8.75
CA ILE A 109 -24.14 14.38 8.96
C ILE A 109 -24.45 15.81 9.41
N ASN A 110 -23.92 16.16 10.57
CA ASN A 110 -23.87 17.53 11.03
C ASN A 110 -22.67 18.27 10.39
N HIS A 111 -22.96 19.22 9.51
CA HIS A 111 -21.93 19.93 8.74
C HIS A 111 -20.92 20.71 9.60
N ASP A 112 -21.33 21.31 10.70
CA ASP A 112 -20.42 22.06 11.58
C ASP A 112 -19.45 21.11 12.27
N LYS A 113 -19.93 19.96 12.75
CA LYS A 113 -19.07 18.91 13.31
C LYS A 113 -18.13 18.32 12.26
N ALA A 114 -18.57 18.24 11.00
CA ALA A 114 -17.73 17.77 9.92
C ALA A 114 -16.56 18.72 9.66
N VAL A 115 -16.77 20.03 9.66
CA VAL A 115 -15.68 21.02 9.51
C VAL A 115 -14.69 20.94 10.67
N ASP A 116 -15.18 20.84 11.91
CA ASP A 116 -14.33 20.68 13.09
C ASP A 116 -13.51 19.38 13.05
N ALA A 117 -14.12 18.28 12.64
CA ALA A 117 -13.41 17.01 12.44
C ALA A 117 -12.33 17.13 11.33
N PHE A 118 -12.64 17.83 10.24
CA PHE A 118 -11.66 18.07 9.19
C PHE A 118 -10.46 18.89 9.65
N ALA A 119 -10.68 19.90 10.48
CA ALA A 119 -9.60 20.70 11.05
C ALA A 119 -8.64 19.88 11.92
N LYS A 120 -9.12 18.75 12.44
CA LYS A 120 -8.35 17.82 13.29
C LYS A 120 -7.93 16.54 12.54
N THR A 121 -8.00 16.55 11.22
CA THR A 121 -7.67 15.38 10.37
C THR A 121 -6.34 15.60 9.66
N ALA A 122 -5.44 14.63 9.76
CA ALA A 122 -4.27 14.50 8.90
C ALA A 122 -4.51 13.44 7.81
N PHE A 123 -3.91 13.61 6.64
CA PHE A 123 -4.01 12.67 5.53
C PHE A 123 -2.73 11.85 5.41
N LEU A 124 -2.89 10.54 5.30
CA LEU A 124 -1.81 9.63 4.97
C LEU A 124 -2.17 8.85 3.71
N LYS A 125 -1.32 8.96 2.69
CA LYS A 125 -1.47 8.22 1.45
C LYS A 125 -0.45 7.08 1.37
N LEU A 126 -0.94 5.85 1.20
CA LEU A 126 -0.10 4.66 1.00
C LEU A 126 0.50 4.72 -0.40
N ASN A 127 1.82 4.81 -0.50
CA ASN A 127 2.55 5.06 -1.74
C ASN A 127 3.77 4.13 -1.92
N GLY A 128 3.80 3.00 -1.22
CA GLY A 128 4.90 2.04 -1.29
C GLY A 128 4.94 1.18 -2.56
N GLY A 129 3.83 1.11 -3.30
CA GLY A 129 3.70 0.25 -4.48
C GLY A 129 4.35 0.80 -5.73
N LEU A 130 5.12 -0.06 -6.43
CA LEU A 130 5.63 0.21 -7.78
C LEU A 130 4.56 -0.09 -8.82
N GLY A 131 4.64 0.59 -9.97
CA GLY A 131 3.78 0.33 -11.12
C GLY A 131 4.23 -0.86 -11.99
N THR A 132 4.90 -1.85 -11.43
CA THR A 132 5.49 -2.97 -12.20
C THR A 132 4.48 -3.76 -13.01
N SER A 133 3.25 -3.96 -12.49
CA SER A 133 2.15 -4.58 -13.23
C SER A 133 1.70 -3.76 -14.45
N MET A 134 2.10 -2.49 -14.52
CA MET A 134 1.82 -1.56 -15.63
C MET A 134 3.07 -1.23 -16.43
N GLY A 135 4.16 -2.00 -16.26
CA GLY A 135 5.43 -1.80 -16.95
C GLY A 135 6.24 -0.58 -16.48
N LEU A 136 6.03 -0.12 -15.25
CA LEU A 136 6.73 1.04 -14.69
C LEU A 136 7.69 0.65 -13.58
N ASP A 137 8.82 1.32 -13.54
CA ASP A 137 9.83 1.18 -12.48
C ASP A 137 9.76 2.32 -11.44
N CYS A 138 8.64 3.02 -11.37
CA CYS A 138 8.41 4.13 -10.44
C CYS A 138 7.16 3.93 -9.60
N ALA A 139 6.98 4.81 -8.60
CA ALA A 139 5.77 4.80 -7.77
C ALA A 139 4.49 4.93 -8.61
N LYS A 140 3.45 4.16 -8.28
CA LYS A 140 2.15 4.23 -8.96
C LYS A 140 1.57 5.65 -8.96
N SER A 141 1.81 6.43 -7.91
CA SER A 141 1.36 7.83 -7.84
C SER A 141 1.96 8.74 -8.89
N LEU A 142 3.06 8.33 -9.53
CA LEU A 142 3.71 9.08 -10.61
C LEU A 142 3.15 8.75 -12.00
N LEU A 143 2.23 7.80 -12.09
CA LEU A 143 1.51 7.49 -13.32
C LEU A 143 0.73 8.71 -13.83
N PRO A 144 0.81 9.02 -15.13
CA PRO A 144 -0.05 10.02 -15.75
C PRO A 144 -1.49 9.50 -15.86
N VAL A 145 -2.43 10.24 -15.28
CA VAL A 145 -3.87 9.89 -15.26
C VAL A 145 -4.62 10.57 -16.38
N ARG A 146 -4.33 11.85 -16.60
CA ARG A 146 -4.99 12.65 -17.62
C ARG A 146 -4.11 13.78 -18.12
N ARG A 147 -4.49 14.32 -19.27
CA ARG A 147 -3.92 15.57 -19.81
C ARG A 147 -4.82 16.75 -19.48
N HIS A 148 -4.25 17.78 -18.87
CA HIS A 148 -4.95 19.05 -18.68
C HIS A 148 -4.15 20.16 -19.36
N LYS A 149 -4.75 20.80 -20.38
CA LYS A 149 -4.05 21.72 -21.30
C LYS A 149 -2.85 21.00 -21.93
N ALA A 150 -1.64 21.55 -21.84
CA ALA A 150 -0.41 20.94 -22.36
C ALA A 150 0.32 20.04 -21.35
N ARG A 151 -0.16 19.91 -20.10
CA ARG A 151 0.52 19.20 -19.03
C ARG A 151 -0.13 17.85 -18.74
N GLN A 152 0.68 16.81 -18.61
CA GLN A 152 0.23 15.54 -18.03
C GLN A 152 0.06 15.70 -16.52
N MET A 153 -1.06 15.23 -16.00
CA MET A 153 -1.38 15.19 -14.56
C MET A 153 -1.21 13.76 -14.05
N ARG A 154 -0.38 13.60 -13.05
CA ARG A 154 -0.17 12.31 -12.35
C ARG A 154 -1.14 12.19 -11.18
N PHE A 155 -1.27 10.98 -10.61
CA PHE A 155 -2.05 10.79 -9.39
C PHE A 155 -1.63 11.78 -8.29
N ILE A 156 -0.33 11.90 -8.03
CA ILE A 156 0.19 12.81 -6.99
C ILE A 156 -0.17 14.28 -7.26
N ASP A 157 -0.14 14.73 -8.51
CA ASP A 157 -0.52 16.11 -8.86
C ASP A 157 -2.00 16.38 -8.52
N ILE A 158 -2.86 15.37 -8.69
CA ILE A 158 -4.29 15.47 -8.39
C ILE A 158 -4.51 15.43 -6.88
N ILE A 159 -3.82 14.54 -6.14
CA ILE A 159 -3.88 14.45 -4.68
C ILE A 159 -3.49 15.79 -4.05
N ILE A 160 -2.36 16.37 -4.47
CA ILE A 160 -1.92 17.68 -3.99
C ILE A 160 -2.99 18.74 -4.29
N GLY A 161 -3.56 18.72 -5.50
CA GLY A 161 -4.63 19.64 -5.87
C GLY A 161 -5.88 19.49 -5.01
N GLN A 162 -6.26 18.25 -4.64
CA GLN A 162 -7.37 17.98 -3.72
C GLN A 162 -7.11 18.55 -2.33
N VAL A 163 -5.91 18.31 -1.77
CA VAL A 163 -5.52 18.83 -0.45
C VAL A 163 -5.50 20.37 -0.45
N LEU A 164 -4.85 21.00 -1.42
CA LEU A 164 -4.80 22.46 -1.53
C LEU A 164 -6.20 23.08 -1.69
N THR A 165 -7.07 22.44 -2.46
CA THR A 165 -8.45 22.89 -2.62
C THR A 165 -9.22 22.79 -1.29
N ALA A 166 -9.03 21.68 -0.55
CA ALA A 166 -9.67 21.51 0.75
C ALA A 166 -9.15 22.54 1.77
N ARG A 167 -7.82 22.75 1.85
CA ARG A 167 -7.22 23.81 2.69
C ARG A 167 -7.86 25.17 2.43
N THR A 168 -7.94 25.57 1.17
CA THR A 168 -8.51 26.87 0.78
C THR A 168 -9.99 26.98 1.08
N ARG A 169 -10.77 25.93 0.82
CA ARG A 169 -12.23 25.97 0.97
C ARG A 169 -12.68 25.88 2.43
N LEU A 170 -11.93 25.19 3.27
CA LEU A 170 -12.31 24.91 4.65
C LEU A 170 -11.54 25.79 5.65
N GLY A 171 -10.49 26.47 5.21
CA GLY A 171 -9.62 27.26 6.11
C GLY A 171 -8.87 26.39 7.12
N VAL A 172 -8.48 25.16 6.74
CA VAL A 172 -7.81 24.17 7.61
C VAL A 172 -6.43 23.84 7.09
N GLU A 173 -5.54 23.37 7.96
CA GLU A 173 -4.17 22.98 7.59
C GLU A 173 -4.12 21.72 6.73
N LEU A 174 -4.89 20.71 7.08
CA LEU A 174 -5.01 19.42 6.42
C LEU A 174 -3.66 18.87 5.92
N PRO A 175 -2.77 18.42 6.81
CA PRO A 175 -1.46 17.92 6.44
C PRO A 175 -1.57 16.63 5.63
N LEU A 176 -0.60 16.44 4.72
CA LEU A 176 -0.48 15.26 3.88
C LEU A 176 0.87 14.59 4.12
N THR A 177 0.87 13.35 4.54
CA THR A 177 2.05 12.48 4.62
C THR A 177 1.91 11.32 3.65
N LEU A 178 2.99 10.95 2.97
CA LEU A 178 3.04 9.78 2.10
C LEU A 178 3.79 8.66 2.81
N MET A 179 3.20 7.46 2.88
CA MET A 179 3.93 6.26 3.26
C MET A 179 4.59 5.67 2.01
N ASN A 180 5.86 5.98 1.82
CA ASN A 180 6.68 5.47 0.73
C ASN A 180 7.34 4.14 1.12
N SER A 181 7.80 3.39 0.12
CA SER A 181 8.82 2.36 0.29
C SER A 181 10.19 2.93 -0.07
N PHE A 182 11.25 2.22 0.28
CA PHE A 182 12.61 2.56 -0.13
C PHE A 182 12.77 2.75 -1.65
N ARG A 183 11.92 2.08 -2.44
CA ARG A 183 11.93 2.17 -3.92
C ARG A 183 11.12 3.34 -4.47
N THR A 184 10.17 3.87 -3.71
CA THR A 184 9.26 4.93 -4.20
C THR A 184 9.59 6.31 -3.63
N SER A 185 10.34 6.37 -2.52
CA SER A 185 10.65 7.60 -1.79
C SER A 185 11.32 8.65 -2.68
N ASN A 186 12.45 8.31 -3.28
CA ASN A 186 13.29 9.28 -3.98
C ASN A 186 12.53 10.02 -5.10
N ASP A 187 11.84 9.28 -5.98
CA ASP A 187 11.14 9.87 -7.13
C ASP A 187 9.88 10.63 -6.70
N THR A 188 9.17 10.11 -5.71
CA THR A 188 7.99 10.78 -5.16
C THR A 188 8.36 12.09 -4.49
N MET A 189 9.40 12.09 -3.67
CA MET A 189 9.84 13.28 -2.95
C MET A 189 10.42 14.36 -3.86
N LYS A 190 11.10 13.99 -4.96
CA LYS A 190 11.50 14.96 -6.00
C LYS A 190 10.30 15.74 -6.53
N VAL A 191 9.22 15.03 -6.83
CA VAL A 191 7.99 15.62 -7.36
C VAL A 191 7.30 16.49 -6.33
N LEU A 192 7.20 16.02 -5.10
CA LEU A 192 6.52 16.72 -4.02
C LEU A 192 7.24 18.04 -3.70
N ARG A 193 8.57 18.01 -3.54
CA ARG A 193 9.41 19.18 -3.27
C ARG A 193 9.45 20.19 -4.43
N ALA A 194 9.30 19.72 -5.66
CA ALA A 194 9.23 20.59 -6.83
C ALA A 194 7.90 21.38 -6.93
N ASN A 195 6.88 21.02 -6.16
CA ASN A 195 5.60 21.70 -6.18
C ASN A 195 5.61 22.91 -5.24
N LYS A 196 5.97 24.09 -5.80
CA LYS A 196 6.09 25.35 -5.03
C LYS A 196 4.79 25.81 -4.35
N LYS A 197 3.64 25.25 -4.69
CA LYS A 197 2.35 25.58 -4.07
C LYS A 197 2.02 24.74 -2.86
N PHE A 198 2.74 23.65 -2.68
CA PHE A 198 2.51 22.72 -1.57
C PHE A 198 3.56 22.97 -0.50
N HIS A 199 3.15 23.65 0.57
CA HIS A 199 3.95 23.87 1.76
C HIS A 199 3.34 23.14 2.94
N GLN A 200 4.20 22.56 3.74
CA GLN A 200 3.86 21.92 5.01
C GLN A 200 5.11 21.98 5.89
N GLU A 201 4.95 22.56 7.05
CA GLU A 201 5.98 22.68 8.06
C GLU A 201 5.67 21.75 9.25
N ASP A 202 6.71 21.34 9.96
CA ASP A 202 6.66 20.54 11.19
C ASP A 202 6.03 19.14 11.11
N ILE A 203 5.27 18.81 10.07
CA ILE A 203 4.73 17.47 9.86
C ILE A 203 5.45 16.84 8.66
N PRO A 204 6.06 15.65 8.82
CA PRO A 204 6.85 15.04 7.76
C PRO A 204 6.00 14.76 6.51
N LEU A 205 6.57 15.07 5.35
CA LEU A 205 5.94 14.81 4.05
C LEU A 205 5.93 13.32 3.69
N GLU A 206 6.83 12.56 4.29
CA GLU A 206 6.89 11.11 4.11
C GLU A 206 7.25 10.38 5.40
N ILE A 207 6.80 9.15 5.49
CA ILE A 207 7.34 8.07 6.31
C ILE A 207 7.73 6.93 5.37
N VAL A 208 8.77 6.18 5.70
CA VAL A 208 9.27 5.11 4.83
C VAL A 208 9.04 3.77 5.49
N GLN A 209 8.38 2.86 4.75
CA GLN A 209 8.14 1.48 5.18
C GLN A 209 9.45 0.75 5.50
N HIS A 210 9.35 -0.25 6.36
CA HIS A 210 10.44 -1.18 6.58
C HIS A 210 10.78 -1.98 5.31
N GLN A 211 11.84 -2.74 5.41
CA GLN A 211 12.31 -3.64 4.35
C GLN A 211 12.36 -5.06 4.90
N GLU A 212 11.82 -5.99 4.14
CA GLU A 212 11.89 -7.41 4.44
C GLU A 212 12.70 -8.13 3.37
N PRO A 213 13.55 -9.11 3.74
CA PRO A 213 14.27 -9.89 2.77
C PRO A 213 13.31 -10.83 2.04
N LYS A 214 13.47 -10.95 0.74
CA LYS A 214 12.84 -12.04 -0.01
C LYS A 214 13.45 -13.35 0.42
N ILE A 215 12.63 -14.38 0.56
CA ILE A 215 13.05 -15.72 0.96
C ILE A 215 12.78 -16.73 -0.15
N GLY A 216 13.63 -17.76 -0.22
CA GLY A 216 13.42 -18.91 -1.09
C GLY A 216 12.22 -19.73 -0.61
N ALA A 217 11.27 -20.01 -1.48
CA ALA A 217 10.03 -20.72 -1.14
C ALA A 217 10.26 -22.14 -0.61
N GLU A 218 11.36 -22.80 -1.02
CA GLU A 218 11.70 -24.17 -0.60
C GLU A 218 12.61 -24.18 0.64
N THR A 219 13.52 -23.21 0.75
CA THR A 219 14.56 -23.23 1.78
C THR A 219 14.26 -22.32 2.97
N GLY A 220 13.44 -21.29 2.80
CA GLY A 220 13.21 -20.26 3.79
C GLY A 220 14.39 -19.29 3.97
N LEU A 221 15.53 -19.52 3.32
CA LEU A 221 16.70 -18.67 3.41
C LEU A 221 16.51 -17.34 2.67
N PRO A 222 17.13 -16.25 3.13
CA PRO A 222 17.10 -14.99 2.40
C PRO A 222 17.79 -15.14 1.03
N VAL A 223 17.18 -14.53 0.02
CA VAL A 223 17.72 -14.54 -1.34
C VAL A 223 18.96 -13.66 -1.41
N SER A 224 19.96 -14.09 -2.18
CA SER A 224 21.13 -13.31 -2.54
C SER A 224 21.15 -13.07 -4.05
N PHE A 225 21.23 -11.81 -4.45
CA PHE A 225 21.32 -11.40 -5.83
C PHE A 225 22.34 -10.25 -6.00
N PRO A 226 23.65 -10.54 -5.97
CA PRO A 226 24.72 -9.56 -5.93
C PRO A 226 24.74 -8.60 -7.13
N ALA A 227 24.16 -9.01 -8.27
CA ALA A 227 24.06 -8.16 -9.46
C ALA A 227 23.12 -6.94 -9.27
N ASN A 228 22.13 -7.08 -8.38
CA ASN A 228 21.25 -5.99 -7.97
C ASN A 228 20.68 -6.26 -6.56
N PRO A 229 21.40 -5.85 -5.51
CA PRO A 229 21.03 -6.13 -4.13
C PRO A 229 19.67 -5.56 -3.70
N GLU A 230 19.20 -4.49 -4.34
CA GLU A 230 17.86 -3.94 -4.06
C GLU A 230 16.73 -4.93 -4.36
N LEU A 231 16.94 -5.85 -5.31
CA LEU A 231 15.96 -6.87 -5.65
C LEU A 231 15.85 -7.98 -4.60
N GLU A 232 16.75 -8.03 -3.65
CA GLU A 232 16.70 -8.97 -2.52
C GLU A 232 15.65 -8.58 -1.49
N TRP A 233 15.16 -7.34 -1.55
CA TRP A 233 14.25 -6.75 -0.59
C TRP A 233 12.87 -6.49 -1.17
N CYS A 234 11.88 -6.48 -0.29
CA CYS A 234 10.53 -6.03 -0.59
C CYS A 234 9.97 -5.22 0.59
N PRO A 235 9.03 -4.31 0.32
CA PRO A 235 8.28 -3.69 1.40
C PRO A 235 7.30 -4.70 2.02
N PRO A 236 7.04 -4.65 3.35
CA PRO A 236 6.14 -5.58 4.03
C PRO A 236 4.69 -5.50 3.55
N GLY A 237 4.33 -4.39 2.93
CA GLY A 237 2.96 -4.11 2.49
C GLY A 237 2.22 -3.15 3.42
N HIS A 238 0.91 -3.02 3.21
CA HIS A 238 0.10 -2.00 3.90
C HIS A 238 -0.02 -2.23 5.42
N GLY A 239 0.12 -3.48 5.88
CA GLY A 239 0.09 -3.80 7.30
C GLY A 239 1.22 -3.19 8.13
N ASP A 240 2.33 -2.85 7.48
CA ASP A 240 3.48 -2.18 8.09
C ASP A 240 3.20 -0.72 8.51
N LEU A 241 2.07 -0.18 8.10
CA LEU A 241 1.64 1.17 8.42
C LEU A 241 1.71 1.47 9.93
N PHE A 242 1.23 0.56 10.75
CA PHE A 242 1.16 0.78 12.20
C PHE A 242 2.54 0.87 12.83
N SER A 243 3.44 -0.03 12.45
CA SER A 243 4.83 -0.04 12.91
C SER A 243 5.57 1.21 12.40
N THR A 244 5.41 1.53 11.13
CA THR A 244 6.06 2.69 10.48
C THR A 244 5.60 4.01 11.10
N ILE A 245 4.30 4.19 11.36
CA ILE A 245 3.77 5.42 12.00
C ILE A 245 4.35 5.56 13.41
N TRP A 246 4.40 4.46 14.16
CA TRP A 246 4.92 4.45 15.52
C TRP A 246 6.40 4.82 15.55
N GLU A 247 7.23 4.10 14.79
CA GLU A 247 8.69 4.28 14.83
C GLU A 247 9.17 5.58 14.19
N SER A 248 8.39 6.15 13.25
CA SER A 248 8.71 7.46 12.66
C SER A 248 8.46 8.65 13.58
N GLY A 249 7.78 8.44 14.72
CA GLY A 249 7.35 9.52 15.59
C GLY A 249 6.21 10.37 15.02
N LEU A 250 5.61 9.97 13.91
CA LEU A 250 4.53 10.74 13.27
C LEU A 250 3.33 10.92 14.20
N LEU A 251 3.01 9.91 15.00
CA LEU A 251 1.88 9.99 15.96
C LEU A 251 2.10 11.09 16.97
N ASP A 252 3.29 11.15 17.55
CA ASP A 252 3.63 12.14 18.59
C ASP A 252 3.51 13.56 18.02
N VAL A 253 4.05 13.78 16.81
CA VAL A 253 3.95 15.08 16.12
C VAL A 253 2.50 15.47 15.84
N LEU A 254 1.67 14.52 15.39
CA LEU A 254 0.26 14.78 15.11
C LEU A 254 -0.53 15.07 16.39
N GLU A 255 -0.26 14.35 17.49
CA GLU A 255 -0.91 14.54 18.78
C GLU A 255 -0.56 15.91 19.37
N GLU A 256 0.73 16.28 19.41
CA GLU A 256 1.23 17.57 19.88
C GLU A 256 0.57 18.74 19.13
N LYS A 257 0.30 18.58 17.84
CA LYS A 257 -0.39 19.58 17.02
C LYS A 257 -1.92 19.53 17.12
N GLY A 258 -2.47 18.62 17.94
CA GLY A 258 -3.91 18.51 18.19
C GLY A 258 -4.72 17.80 17.13
N PHE A 259 -4.08 17.07 16.20
CA PHE A 259 -4.78 16.19 15.27
C PHE A 259 -5.35 14.98 16.01
N LYS A 260 -6.57 14.58 15.67
CA LYS A 260 -7.31 13.48 16.32
C LYS A 260 -7.65 12.35 15.35
N TYR A 261 -7.61 12.63 14.08
CA TYR A 261 -8.02 11.70 13.04
C TYR A 261 -6.93 11.57 11.99
N LEU A 262 -6.69 10.35 11.56
CA LEU A 262 -5.80 10.05 10.45
C LEU A 262 -6.61 9.37 9.35
N PHE A 263 -6.75 10.06 8.21
CA PHE A 263 -7.41 9.50 7.03
C PHE A 263 -6.39 8.79 6.15
N ILE A 264 -6.50 7.47 6.09
CA ILE A 264 -5.57 6.60 5.37
C ILE A 264 -6.23 6.11 4.08
N SER A 265 -5.51 6.20 2.96
CA SER A 265 -5.98 5.66 1.68
C SER A 265 -4.83 5.46 0.68
N ASN A 266 -5.07 4.65 -0.34
CA ASN A 266 -4.09 4.42 -1.39
C ASN A 266 -3.86 5.65 -2.25
N SER A 267 -2.63 5.86 -2.71
CA SER A 267 -2.26 6.97 -3.59
C SER A 267 -2.76 6.82 -5.05
N ASP A 268 -3.13 5.61 -5.45
CA ASP A 268 -3.74 5.32 -6.76
C ASP A 268 -5.28 5.34 -6.74
N ASN A 269 -5.89 5.60 -5.58
CA ASN A 269 -7.33 5.80 -5.43
C ASN A 269 -7.69 7.28 -5.24
N LEU A 270 -8.00 7.97 -6.35
CA LEU A 270 -8.39 9.39 -6.32
C LEU A 270 -9.79 9.64 -5.76
N GLY A 271 -10.64 8.61 -5.74
CA GLY A 271 -11.97 8.67 -5.14
C GLY A 271 -11.94 8.66 -3.61
N ALA A 272 -10.91 8.07 -3.03
CA ALA A 272 -10.70 8.04 -1.59
C ALA A 272 -10.19 9.41 -1.09
N ARG A 273 -11.12 10.31 -0.93
CA ARG A 273 -10.90 11.64 -0.37
C ARG A 273 -11.94 11.91 0.71
N PRO A 274 -11.59 12.57 1.81
CA PRO A 274 -12.58 13.03 2.74
C PRO A 274 -13.51 14.03 2.02
N SER A 275 -14.79 13.89 2.27
CA SER A 275 -15.79 14.79 1.74
C SER A 275 -16.48 15.52 2.90
N ARG A 276 -16.87 16.76 2.64
CA ARG A 276 -17.68 17.54 3.57
C ARG A 276 -19.12 17.00 3.64
N THR A 277 -19.37 16.13 2.70
CA THR A 277 -20.65 15.48 2.45
C THR A 277 -20.45 14.00 2.41
#